data_d013245ae9fce138b6be0551b4dd26a6
#
_entry.id   d013245ae9fce138b6be0551b4dd26a6
#
_cell.length_a   1.000
_cell.length_b   1.000
_cell.length_c   1.000
_cell.angle_alpha   90.00
_cell.angle_beta   90.00
_cell.angle_gamma   90.00
#
_symmetry.space_group_name_H-M   'P 1'
#
loop_
_entity.id
_entity.type
_entity.pdbx_description
1 polymer ?
#
loop_
_entity_poly.entity_id
_entity_poly.type
_entity_poly.pdbx_seq_one_letter_code
_entity_poly.pdbx_strand_id
1 'polypeptide(L)'
;MFSNSLRLILIIISLLFGIYQFSKGEIFPGFLSAAAVLLLIYGYFRYNNVRSAFLNLKNGENDKAEYLINSVKYPNLLSKQQKAYYFFTKAVLEQDRNNLDEAEFLYIQAIEQGLRTSNDEAVANLNLAHIYREKNMIDFAKSRLRKTMELPHKEEVAKEIQKLKLELGI
;
A
#
# COMPACT_ATOMS: atom_id res chain seq x y z
N MET A 1 -10.20 4.76 -10.86
CA MET A 1 -10.44 4.59 -9.41
C MET A 1 -11.12 5.85 -8.91
N PHE A 2 -12.33 5.74 -8.38
CA PHE A 2 -13.14 6.91 -8.00
C PHE A 2 -12.49 7.71 -6.87
N SER A 3 -12.49 9.05 -7.00
CA SER A 3 -12.04 9.93 -5.90
C SER A 3 -13.00 9.80 -4.71
N ASN A 4 -12.53 10.12 -3.49
CA ASN A 4 -13.36 10.07 -2.29
C ASN A 4 -14.60 10.97 -2.42
N SER A 5 -14.44 12.15 -3.05
CA SER A 5 -15.53 13.08 -3.32
C SER A 5 -16.59 12.44 -4.23
N LEU A 6 -16.19 11.74 -5.28
CA LEU A 6 -17.12 11.07 -6.19
C LEU A 6 -17.91 9.95 -5.48
N ARG A 7 -17.27 9.20 -4.58
CA ARG A 7 -17.94 8.17 -3.77
C ARG A 7 -18.98 8.76 -2.81
N LEU A 8 -18.65 9.86 -2.15
CA LEU A 8 -19.60 10.55 -1.29
C LEU A 8 -20.81 11.05 -2.08
N ILE A 9 -20.60 11.62 -3.27
CA ILE A 9 -21.67 12.05 -4.18
C ILE A 9 -22.54 10.85 -4.57
N LEU A 10 -21.96 9.72 -4.94
CA LEU A 10 -22.71 8.51 -5.30
C LEU A 10 -23.51 7.95 -4.12
N ILE A 11 -22.97 7.97 -2.90
CA ILE A 11 -23.70 7.57 -1.69
C ILE A 11 -24.92 8.47 -1.48
N ILE A 12 -24.76 9.79 -1.59
CA ILE A 12 -25.87 10.75 -1.43
C ILE A 12 -26.93 10.53 -2.50
N ILE A 13 -26.54 10.41 -3.75
CA ILE A 13 -27.49 10.14 -4.87
C ILE A 13 -28.25 8.84 -4.64
N SER A 14 -27.55 7.76 -4.28
CA SER A 14 -28.18 6.45 -4.02
C SER A 14 -29.15 6.51 -2.83
N LEU A 15 -28.83 7.25 -1.78
CA LEU A 15 -29.72 7.46 -0.64
C LEU A 15 -31.00 8.22 -1.05
N LEU A 16 -30.85 9.32 -1.77
CA LEU A 16 -31.99 10.13 -2.23
C LEU A 16 -32.89 9.33 -3.17
N PHE A 17 -32.30 8.55 -4.07
CA PHE A 17 -33.02 7.67 -4.97
C PHE A 17 -33.76 6.57 -4.19
N GLY A 18 -33.15 5.96 -3.19
CA GLY A 18 -33.80 4.95 -2.35
C GLY A 18 -34.99 5.50 -1.60
N ILE A 19 -34.87 6.68 -0.98
CA ILE A 19 -35.97 7.37 -0.27
C ILE A 19 -37.12 7.65 -1.24
N TYR A 20 -36.82 8.14 -2.44
CA TYR A 20 -37.83 8.41 -3.48
C TYR A 20 -38.60 7.15 -3.90
N GLN A 21 -37.92 6.02 -4.10
CA GLN A 21 -38.54 4.75 -4.48
C GLN A 21 -39.44 4.19 -3.36
N PHE A 22 -38.97 4.26 -2.10
CA PHE A 22 -39.80 3.86 -0.96
C PHE A 22 -41.06 4.73 -0.80
N SER A 23 -40.98 6.04 -1.10
CA SER A 23 -42.14 6.94 -1.04
C SER A 23 -43.20 6.61 -2.09
N LYS A 24 -42.80 5.97 -3.20
CA LYS A 24 -43.72 5.47 -4.26
C LYS A 24 -44.24 4.06 -3.98
N GLY A 25 -43.83 3.41 -2.90
CA GLY A 25 -44.18 2.04 -2.58
C GLY A 25 -43.42 0.99 -3.41
N GLU A 26 -42.38 1.40 -4.13
CA GLU A 26 -41.54 0.49 -4.93
C GLU A 26 -40.45 -0.12 -4.03
N ILE A 27 -40.79 -1.23 -3.36
CA ILE A 27 -39.97 -1.86 -2.35
C ILE A 27 -38.66 -2.40 -2.93
N PHE A 28 -38.70 -3.09 -4.08
CA PHE A 28 -37.55 -3.77 -4.67
C PHE A 28 -36.41 -2.79 -5.10
N PRO A 29 -36.69 -1.73 -5.89
CA PRO A 29 -35.66 -0.74 -6.20
C PRO A 29 -35.11 0.00 -4.98
N GLY A 30 -35.94 0.22 -3.95
CA GLY A 30 -35.52 0.80 -2.67
C GLY A 30 -34.48 -0.07 -1.95
N PHE A 31 -34.69 -1.38 -1.86
CA PHE A 31 -33.72 -2.31 -1.28
C PHE A 31 -32.42 -2.40 -2.11
N LEU A 32 -32.50 -2.40 -3.43
CA LEU A 32 -31.33 -2.41 -4.29
C LEU A 32 -30.45 -1.17 -4.08
N SER A 33 -31.08 -0.01 -3.92
CA SER A 33 -30.43 1.25 -3.61
C SER A 33 -29.75 1.22 -2.23
N ALA A 34 -30.41 0.68 -1.20
CA ALA A 34 -29.83 0.50 0.12
C ALA A 34 -28.60 -0.43 0.11
N ALA A 35 -28.68 -1.54 -0.63
CA ALA A 35 -27.53 -2.45 -0.82
C ALA A 35 -26.37 -1.75 -1.52
N ALA A 36 -26.62 -0.92 -2.54
CA ALA A 36 -25.59 -0.14 -3.21
C ALA A 36 -24.90 0.84 -2.26
N VAL A 37 -25.66 1.54 -1.39
CA VAL A 37 -25.13 2.42 -0.36
C VAL A 37 -24.22 1.67 0.60
N LEU A 38 -24.64 0.51 1.12
CA LEU A 38 -23.83 -0.33 2.01
C LEU A 38 -22.54 -0.78 1.36
N LEU A 39 -22.56 -1.18 0.09
CA LEU A 39 -21.35 -1.55 -0.67
C LEU A 39 -20.40 -0.37 -0.88
N LEU A 40 -20.94 0.83 -1.16
CA LEU A 40 -20.12 2.04 -1.31
C LEU A 40 -19.47 2.46 0.01
N ILE A 41 -20.22 2.40 1.12
CA ILE A 41 -19.71 2.67 2.48
C ILE A 41 -18.64 1.64 2.86
N TYR A 42 -18.92 0.35 2.65
CA TYR A 42 -17.95 -0.72 2.89
C TYR A 42 -16.66 -0.50 2.07
N GLY A 43 -16.81 -0.17 0.77
CA GLY A 43 -15.69 0.16 -0.08
C GLY A 43 -14.90 1.40 0.38
N TYR A 44 -15.58 2.41 0.94
CA TYR A 44 -14.94 3.61 1.47
C TYR A 44 -14.02 3.27 2.65
N PHE A 45 -14.50 2.55 3.65
CA PHE A 45 -13.70 2.17 4.82
C PHE A 45 -12.58 1.17 4.51
N ARG A 46 -12.82 0.26 3.56
CA ARG A 46 -11.86 -0.79 3.23
C ARG A 46 -10.68 -0.31 2.39
N TYR A 47 -10.88 0.67 1.49
CA TYR A 47 -9.91 0.96 0.42
C TYR A 47 -9.07 2.22 0.65
N ASN A 48 -9.40 3.05 1.62
CA ASN A 48 -8.84 4.39 1.69
C ASN A 48 -7.53 4.48 2.48
N ASN A 49 -7.43 3.83 3.63
CA ASN A 49 -6.35 4.07 4.57
C ASN A 49 -4.99 3.57 4.09
N VAL A 50 -4.90 2.36 3.51
CA VAL A 50 -3.62 1.81 3.01
C VAL A 50 -3.04 2.67 1.90
N ARG A 51 -3.88 3.07 0.92
CA ARG A 51 -3.40 3.92 -0.17
C ARG A 51 -2.99 5.30 0.33
N SER A 52 -3.77 5.90 1.21
CA SER A 52 -3.47 7.20 1.78
C SER A 52 -2.19 7.14 2.62
N ALA A 53 -2.00 6.09 3.41
CA ALA A 53 -0.77 5.86 4.16
C ALA A 53 0.45 5.80 3.24
N PHE A 54 0.39 4.99 2.18
CA PHE A 54 1.47 4.87 1.20
C PHE A 54 1.78 6.21 0.48
N LEU A 55 0.76 7.00 0.14
CA LEU A 55 0.97 8.30 -0.49
C LEU A 55 1.60 9.31 0.47
N ASN A 56 1.19 9.34 1.74
CA ASN A 56 1.81 10.20 2.76
C ASN A 56 3.26 9.78 3.00
N LEU A 57 3.55 8.46 3.06
CA LEU A 57 4.91 7.95 3.15
C LEU A 57 5.78 8.45 1.99
N LYS A 58 5.29 8.38 0.74
CA LYS A 58 6.01 8.91 -0.44
C LYS A 58 6.26 10.41 -0.40
N ASN A 59 5.45 11.15 0.34
CA ASN A 59 5.62 12.58 0.53
C ASN A 59 6.49 12.92 1.76
N GLY A 60 7.02 11.93 2.47
CA GLY A 60 7.83 12.13 3.69
C GLY A 60 6.99 12.42 4.94
N GLU A 61 5.67 12.25 4.89
CA GLU A 61 4.76 12.48 6.02
C GLU A 61 4.58 11.19 6.85
N ASN A 62 5.66 10.73 7.49
CA ASN A 62 5.73 9.43 8.17
C ASN A 62 4.71 9.30 9.31
N ASP A 63 4.50 10.34 10.13
CA ASP A 63 3.52 10.31 11.23
C ASP A 63 2.09 10.08 10.73
N LYS A 64 1.71 10.74 9.61
CA LYS A 64 0.39 10.55 9.00
C LYS A 64 0.27 9.18 8.36
N ALA A 65 1.33 8.70 7.71
CA ALA A 65 1.37 7.37 7.12
C ALA A 65 1.18 6.31 8.21
N GLU A 66 1.84 6.46 9.34
CA GLU A 66 1.74 5.58 10.49
C GLU A 66 0.34 5.58 11.09
N TYR A 67 -0.23 6.76 11.37
CA TYR A 67 -1.60 6.87 11.87
C TYR A 67 -2.61 6.16 10.96
N LEU A 68 -2.49 6.37 9.64
CA LEU A 68 -3.39 5.77 8.66
C LEU A 68 -3.22 4.25 8.56
N ILE A 69 -1.98 3.75 8.56
CA ILE A 69 -1.74 2.31 8.41
C ILE A 69 -2.17 1.55 9.68
N ASN A 70 -1.96 2.13 10.86
CA ASN A 70 -2.38 1.55 12.14
C ASN A 70 -3.90 1.59 12.34
N SER A 71 -4.63 2.48 11.64
CA SER A 71 -6.09 2.50 11.66
C SER A 71 -6.75 1.34 10.90
N VAL A 72 -5.98 0.53 10.19
CA VAL A 72 -6.45 -0.67 9.46
C VAL A 72 -6.71 -1.80 10.46
N LYS A 73 -7.96 -1.94 10.90
CA LYS A 73 -8.36 -2.92 11.93
C LYS A 73 -8.27 -4.38 11.48
N TYR A 74 -8.49 -4.66 10.20
CA TYR A 74 -8.60 -6.01 9.64
C TYR A 74 -7.70 -6.20 8.41
N PRO A 75 -6.36 -6.30 8.57
CA PRO A 75 -5.44 -6.45 7.44
C PRO A 75 -5.71 -7.71 6.61
N ASN A 76 -6.24 -8.77 7.23
CA ASN A 76 -6.55 -10.03 6.55
C ASN A 76 -7.68 -9.89 5.52
N LEU A 77 -8.56 -8.90 5.66
CA LEU A 77 -9.65 -8.63 4.73
C LEU A 77 -9.24 -7.73 3.55
N LEU A 78 -8.02 -7.23 3.53
CA LEU A 78 -7.49 -6.45 2.42
C LEU A 78 -7.34 -7.33 1.17
N SER A 79 -7.52 -6.73 -0.02
CA SER A 79 -7.17 -7.41 -1.26
C SER A 79 -5.66 -7.68 -1.32
N LYS A 80 -5.24 -8.64 -2.15
CA LYS A 80 -3.83 -9.01 -2.32
C LYS A 80 -2.94 -7.78 -2.53
N GLN A 81 -3.34 -6.90 -3.44
CA GLN A 81 -2.60 -5.68 -3.76
C GLN A 81 -2.55 -4.68 -2.59
N GLN A 82 -3.63 -4.56 -1.81
CA GLN A 82 -3.64 -3.71 -0.62
C GLN A 82 -2.78 -4.28 0.49
N LYS A 83 -2.75 -5.62 0.67
CA LYS A 83 -1.82 -6.28 1.60
C LYS A 83 -0.38 -5.98 1.24
N ALA A 84 -0.02 -6.01 -0.04
CA ALA A 84 1.32 -5.65 -0.49
C ALA A 84 1.72 -4.25 -0.03
N TYR A 85 0.87 -3.25 -0.28
CA TYR A 85 1.16 -1.87 0.15
C TYR A 85 1.01 -1.64 1.66
N TYR A 86 0.18 -2.41 2.35
CA TYR A 86 0.11 -2.42 3.82
C TYR A 86 1.44 -2.86 4.41
N PHE A 87 1.97 -4.00 3.96
CA PHE A 87 3.26 -4.53 4.42
C PHE A 87 4.41 -3.61 4.01
N PHE A 88 4.42 -3.10 2.77
CA PHE A 88 5.44 -2.17 2.32
C PHE A 88 5.50 -0.90 3.18
N THR A 89 4.35 -0.28 3.45
CA THR A 89 4.30 0.94 4.27
C THR A 89 4.79 0.68 5.69
N LYS A 90 4.36 -0.44 6.30
CA LYS A 90 4.86 -0.85 7.61
C LYS A 90 6.36 -1.14 7.61
N ALA A 91 6.86 -1.81 6.56
CA ALA A 91 8.29 -2.12 6.43
C ALA A 91 9.15 -0.86 6.45
N VAL A 92 8.76 0.19 5.71
CA VAL A 92 9.51 1.47 5.72
C VAL A 92 9.48 2.09 7.12
N LEU A 93 8.32 2.13 7.77
CA LEU A 93 8.19 2.70 9.11
C LEU A 93 9.02 1.94 10.17
N GLU A 94 9.07 0.60 10.08
CA GLU A 94 9.91 -0.21 10.98
C GLU A 94 11.41 -0.04 10.68
N GLN A 95 11.78 0.12 9.40
CA GLN A 95 13.15 0.43 9.01
C GLN A 95 13.60 1.79 9.56
N ASP A 96 12.76 2.82 9.49
CA ASP A 96 13.03 4.15 10.06
C ASP A 96 13.23 4.10 11.59
N ARG A 97 12.64 3.11 12.26
CA ARG A 97 12.81 2.82 13.69
C ARG A 97 14.03 1.95 14.01
N ASN A 98 14.77 1.55 12.98
CA ASN A 98 15.87 0.59 13.09
C ASN A 98 15.46 -0.82 13.54
N ASN A 99 14.17 -1.19 13.36
CA ASN A 99 13.66 -2.53 13.60
C ASN A 99 13.89 -3.41 12.35
N LEU A 100 15.15 -3.71 12.07
CA LEU A 100 15.59 -4.31 10.80
C LEU A 100 15.00 -5.72 10.56
N ASP A 101 14.81 -6.52 11.60
CA ASP A 101 14.24 -7.87 11.45
C ASP A 101 12.76 -7.82 11.05
N GLU A 102 11.98 -6.96 11.67
CA GLU A 102 10.57 -6.77 11.32
C GLU A 102 10.44 -6.11 9.93
N ALA A 103 11.28 -5.12 9.62
CA ALA A 103 11.29 -4.49 8.30
C ALA A 103 11.61 -5.50 7.19
N GLU A 104 12.60 -6.38 7.38
CA GLU A 104 12.94 -7.47 6.46
C GLU A 104 11.73 -8.36 6.20
N PHE A 105 11.12 -8.88 7.26
CA PHE A 105 9.93 -9.73 7.16
C PHE A 105 8.80 -9.06 6.37
N LEU A 106 8.51 -7.80 6.69
CA LEU A 106 7.43 -7.04 6.05
C LEU A 106 7.71 -6.73 4.57
N TYR A 107 8.97 -6.41 4.19
CA TYR A 107 9.32 -6.23 2.77
C TYR A 107 9.17 -7.53 1.98
N ILE A 108 9.57 -8.67 2.54
CA ILE A 108 9.39 -9.97 1.91
C ILE A 108 7.89 -10.23 1.70
N GLN A 109 7.06 -10.02 2.72
CA GLN A 109 5.61 -10.15 2.60
C GLN A 109 5.02 -9.21 1.53
N ALA A 110 5.50 -7.97 1.43
CA ALA A 110 5.05 -7.04 0.41
C ALA A 110 5.33 -7.54 -1.02
N ILE A 111 6.53 -8.07 -1.25
CA ILE A 111 6.94 -8.62 -2.54
C ILE A 111 6.12 -9.88 -2.87
N GLU A 112 5.94 -10.80 -1.93
CA GLU A 112 5.14 -12.03 -2.11
C GLU A 112 3.66 -11.74 -2.42
N GLN A 113 3.08 -10.69 -1.83
CA GLN A 113 1.72 -10.24 -2.17
C GLN A 113 1.65 -9.57 -3.55
N GLY A 114 2.77 -9.11 -4.10
CA GLY A 114 2.87 -8.48 -5.42
C GLY A 114 2.54 -6.99 -5.38
N LEU A 115 3.58 -6.18 -5.45
CA LEU A 115 3.48 -4.73 -5.59
C LEU A 115 3.01 -4.38 -7.01
N ARG A 116 2.27 -3.28 -7.13
CA ARG A 116 1.59 -2.95 -8.39
C ARG A 116 2.54 -2.52 -9.50
N THR A 117 3.63 -1.85 -9.13
CA THR A 117 4.60 -1.33 -10.12
C THR A 117 5.94 -1.98 -9.90
N SER A 118 6.65 -2.26 -11.00
CA SER A 118 8.02 -2.77 -10.94
C SER A 118 8.96 -1.82 -10.17
N ASN A 119 8.70 -0.51 -10.23
CA ASN A 119 9.47 0.46 -9.44
C ASN A 119 9.27 0.29 -7.93
N ASP A 120 8.04 0.04 -7.46
CA ASP A 120 7.79 -0.17 -6.03
C ASP A 120 8.41 -1.50 -5.56
N GLU A 121 8.43 -2.53 -6.41
CA GLU A 121 9.12 -3.79 -6.16
C GLU A 121 10.65 -3.62 -6.16
N ALA A 122 11.19 -2.81 -7.07
CA ALA A 122 12.60 -2.44 -7.09
C ALA A 122 13.00 -1.73 -5.79
N VAL A 123 12.19 -0.77 -5.31
CA VAL A 123 12.41 -0.09 -4.02
C VAL A 123 12.39 -1.09 -2.86
N ALA A 124 11.45 -2.03 -2.82
CA ALA A 124 11.40 -3.03 -1.76
C ALA A 124 12.64 -3.93 -1.74
N ASN A 125 13.10 -4.40 -2.91
CA ASN A 125 14.34 -5.19 -3.02
C ASN A 125 15.59 -4.37 -2.67
N LEU A 126 15.63 -3.09 -3.03
CA LEU A 126 16.73 -2.19 -2.68
C LEU A 126 16.82 -1.99 -1.15
N ASN A 127 15.69 -1.76 -0.49
CA ASN A 127 15.64 -1.63 0.97
C ASN A 127 16.06 -2.93 1.66
N LEU A 128 15.64 -4.09 1.15
CA LEU A 128 16.15 -5.38 1.64
C LEU A 128 17.67 -5.50 1.45
N ALA A 129 18.23 -5.02 0.34
CA ALA A 129 19.68 -5.02 0.13
C ALA A 129 20.40 -4.13 1.16
N HIS A 130 19.84 -2.96 1.50
CA HIS A 130 20.36 -2.11 2.57
C HIS A 130 20.29 -2.80 3.94
N ILE A 131 19.15 -3.41 4.29
CA ILE A 131 18.97 -4.16 5.54
C ILE A 131 20.01 -5.28 5.65
N TYR A 132 20.19 -6.08 4.59
CA TYR A 132 21.17 -7.18 4.61
C TYR A 132 22.60 -6.68 4.70
N ARG A 133 22.94 -5.53 4.08
CA ARG A 133 24.25 -4.89 4.26
C ARG A 133 24.46 -4.48 5.72
N GLU A 134 23.48 -3.83 6.34
CA GLU A 134 23.57 -3.41 7.76
C GLU A 134 23.72 -4.61 8.72
N LYS A 135 23.05 -5.72 8.39
CA LYS A 135 23.18 -7.00 9.11
C LYS A 135 24.47 -7.76 8.78
N ASN A 136 25.36 -7.19 7.97
CA ASN A 136 26.59 -7.80 7.46
C ASN A 136 26.38 -9.10 6.66
N MET A 137 25.20 -9.27 6.07
CA MET A 137 24.81 -10.40 5.22
C MET A 137 25.08 -10.09 3.75
N ILE A 138 26.34 -9.94 3.38
CA ILE A 138 26.79 -9.35 2.10
C ILE A 138 26.27 -10.11 0.89
N ASP A 139 26.24 -11.45 0.90
CA ASP A 139 25.76 -12.24 -0.23
C ASP A 139 24.25 -12.04 -0.47
N PHE A 140 23.46 -11.94 0.59
CA PHE A 140 22.04 -11.62 0.50
C PHE A 140 21.82 -10.20 -0.02
N ALA A 141 22.60 -9.22 0.44
CA ALA A 141 22.56 -7.85 -0.06
C ALA A 141 22.83 -7.81 -1.57
N LYS A 142 23.89 -8.49 -2.03
CA LYS A 142 24.22 -8.60 -3.46
C LYS A 142 23.11 -9.27 -4.27
N SER A 143 22.50 -10.33 -3.73
CA SER A 143 21.39 -11.03 -4.38
C SER A 143 20.18 -10.12 -4.57
N ARG A 144 19.80 -9.36 -3.53
CA ARG A 144 18.67 -8.42 -3.60
C ARG A 144 18.98 -7.24 -4.54
N LEU A 145 20.19 -6.74 -4.52
CA LEU A 145 20.61 -5.66 -5.43
C LEU A 145 20.54 -6.11 -6.90
N ARG A 146 20.93 -7.33 -7.22
CA ARG A 146 20.78 -7.87 -8.59
C ARG A 146 19.31 -7.89 -9.02
N LYS A 147 18.40 -8.38 -8.16
CA LYS A 147 16.96 -8.36 -8.44
C LYS A 147 16.44 -6.95 -8.68
N THR A 148 16.93 -5.97 -7.90
CA THR A 148 16.56 -4.55 -8.11
C THR A 148 16.97 -4.08 -9.50
N MET A 149 18.18 -4.45 -9.97
CA MET A 149 18.72 -4.05 -11.27
C MET A 149 17.95 -4.66 -12.46
N GLU A 150 17.35 -5.83 -12.29
CA GLU A 150 16.56 -6.52 -13.32
C GLU A 150 15.16 -5.88 -13.50
N LEU A 151 14.68 -5.13 -12.52
CA LEU A 151 13.35 -4.51 -12.56
C LEU A 151 13.38 -3.11 -13.20
N PRO A 152 12.39 -2.75 -14.02
CA PRO A 152 12.21 -1.36 -14.45
C PRO A 152 12.03 -0.43 -13.25
N HIS A 153 12.88 0.59 -13.15
CA HIS A 153 12.90 1.52 -12.02
C HIS A 153 13.18 2.95 -12.45
N LYS A 154 12.89 3.91 -11.56
CA LYS A 154 13.12 5.34 -11.79
C LYS A 154 14.58 5.71 -11.53
N GLU A 155 14.94 6.92 -11.97
CA GLU A 155 16.30 7.47 -11.84
C GLU A 155 16.79 7.56 -10.39
N GLU A 156 15.87 7.89 -9.45
CA GLU A 156 16.23 7.94 -8.03
C GLU A 156 16.72 6.58 -7.52
N VAL A 157 16.03 5.49 -7.90
CA VAL A 157 16.42 4.12 -7.55
C VAL A 157 17.74 3.75 -8.22
N ALA A 158 17.94 4.16 -9.48
CA ALA A 158 19.20 3.90 -10.20
C ALA A 158 20.42 4.54 -9.50
N LYS A 159 20.27 5.76 -8.96
CA LYS A 159 21.33 6.43 -8.20
C LYS A 159 21.68 5.66 -6.91
N GLU A 160 20.68 5.21 -6.18
CA GLU A 160 20.91 4.40 -4.96
C GLU A 160 21.52 3.02 -5.27
N ILE A 161 21.13 2.39 -6.38
CA ILE A 161 21.77 1.16 -6.88
C ILE A 161 23.28 1.39 -7.08
N GLN A 162 23.67 2.48 -7.76
CA GLN A 162 25.08 2.74 -8.02
C GLN A 162 25.87 2.98 -6.74
N LYS A 163 25.29 3.70 -5.78
CA LYS A 163 25.90 3.93 -4.47
C LYS A 163 26.10 2.60 -3.74
N LEU A 164 25.07 1.78 -3.65
CA LEU A 164 25.12 0.49 -2.95
C LEU A 164 26.08 -0.51 -3.64
N LYS A 165 26.20 -0.47 -4.98
CA LYS A 165 27.20 -1.25 -5.72
C LYS A 165 28.61 -0.91 -5.29
N LEU A 166 28.95 0.36 -5.18
CA LEU A 166 30.27 0.80 -4.71
C LEU A 166 30.56 0.31 -3.28
N GLU A 167 29.54 0.41 -2.41
CA GLU A 167 29.67 -0.03 -1.01
C GLU A 167 29.85 -1.57 -0.87
N LEU A 168 29.22 -2.34 -1.79
CA LEU A 168 29.30 -3.81 -1.80
C LEU A 168 30.46 -4.37 -2.65
N GLY A 169 31.24 -3.52 -3.30
CA GLY A 169 32.39 -3.89 -4.13
C GLY A 169 32.00 -4.70 -5.37
N ILE A 170 30.92 -4.29 -6.07
CA ILE A 170 30.44 -4.93 -7.32
C ILE A 170 30.14 -3.89 -8.41
#